data_5b707a24656585b1c2cdef042652de7e
#
_entry.id   5b707a24656585b1c2cdef042652de7e
#
_cell.length_a   1.000
_cell.length_b   1.000
_cell.length_c   1.000
_cell.angle_alpha   90.00
_cell.angle_beta   90.00
_cell.angle_gamma   90.00
#
_symmetry.space_group_name_H-M   'P 1'
#
loop_
_entity.id
_entity.type
_entity.pdbx_description
1 polymer ?
#
loop_
_entity_poly.entity_id
_entity_poly.type
_entity_poly.pdbx_seq_one_letter_code
_entity_poly.pdbx_strand_id
1 'polypeptide(L)'
;MKVLQILPQLNIGGVERGTLDLSKALIHKGHQSFVISGGGVLVDELTQCGAKHYEIPVHIKSLRTLSLAKRLSETISSIDPDIVHVRSRMPAWVNYRAFKMLQKKPLLVSTFHGLYSFPIYSKVMSFVDHSIAISKTVERYILENYKLDKGDITVIPRGCDPLEFNNEVINPVDKANIIEEFPQIVGKKVLTIPGRITKWKGCLLYTSPSPRDP
;
A
#
# COMPACT_ATOMS: atom_id res chain seq x y z
N MET A 1 -17.10 12.18 -4.73
CA MET A 1 -16.66 11.82 -3.36
C MET A 1 -15.24 12.32 -3.11
N LYS A 2 -14.91 12.61 -1.86
CA LYS A 2 -13.57 12.92 -1.39
C LYS A 2 -12.99 11.69 -0.69
N VAL A 3 -11.90 11.15 -1.20
CA VAL A 3 -11.23 9.97 -0.61
C VAL A 3 -9.86 10.39 -0.09
N LEU A 4 -9.60 10.14 1.18
CA LEU A 4 -8.32 10.40 1.83
C LEU A 4 -7.61 9.08 2.11
N GLN A 5 -6.44 8.86 1.51
CA GLN A 5 -5.57 7.72 1.78
C GLN A 5 -4.47 8.10 2.77
N ILE A 6 -4.17 7.23 3.74
CA ILE A 6 -3.13 7.47 4.75
C ILE A 6 -2.15 6.28 4.75
N LEU A 7 -0.87 6.59 4.46
CA LEU A 7 0.21 5.60 4.39
C LEU A 7 1.52 6.16 4.98
N PRO A 8 2.54 5.30 5.26
CA PRO A 8 3.77 5.75 5.88
C PRO A 8 4.54 6.78 5.05
N GLN A 9 4.87 6.43 3.82
CA GLN A 9 5.67 7.22 2.87
C GLN A 9 5.22 6.89 1.45
N LEU A 10 5.59 7.72 0.49
CA LEU A 10 5.36 7.54 -0.95
C LEU A 10 6.67 7.22 -1.68
N ASN A 11 7.42 6.25 -1.16
CA ASN A 11 8.63 5.73 -1.82
C ASN A 11 8.27 4.60 -2.81
N ILE A 12 9.28 3.86 -3.28
CA ILE A 12 9.06 2.73 -4.19
C ILE A 12 8.59 1.50 -3.40
N GLY A 13 7.40 1.01 -3.70
CA GLY A 13 6.82 -0.17 -3.09
C GLY A 13 5.39 -0.43 -3.55
N GLY A 14 4.90 -1.64 -3.28
CA GLY A 14 3.58 -2.03 -3.76
C GLY A 14 2.42 -1.28 -3.09
N VAL A 15 2.53 -0.85 -1.84
CA VAL A 15 1.48 -0.06 -1.17
C VAL A 15 1.43 1.34 -1.76
N GLU A 16 2.59 1.93 -1.96
CA GLU A 16 2.81 3.26 -2.48
C GLU A 16 2.31 3.35 -3.94
N ARG A 17 2.72 2.42 -4.80
CA ARG A 17 2.24 2.34 -6.18
C ARG A 17 0.72 2.17 -6.23
N GLY A 18 0.16 1.23 -5.46
CA GLY A 18 -1.30 1.05 -5.41
C GLY A 18 -2.05 2.25 -4.80
N THR A 19 -1.39 3.14 -4.04
CA THR A 19 -1.98 4.41 -3.60
C THR A 19 -2.08 5.39 -4.76
N LEU A 20 -1.01 5.48 -5.55
CA LEU A 20 -0.96 6.30 -6.75
C LEU A 20 -1.98 5.83 -7.80
N ASP A 21 -2.02 4.53 -8.09
CA ASP A 21 -2.96 3.94 -9.05
C ASP A 21 -4.42 4.20 -8.65
N LEU A 22 -4.74 4.03 -7.35
CA LEU A 22 -6.07 4.36 -6.85
C LEU A 22 -6.37 5.87 -6.97
N SER A 23 -5.37 6.73 -6.71
CA SER A 23 -5.55 8.18 -6.87
C SER A 23 -5.84 8.56 -8.32
N LYS A 24 -5.08 8.01 -9.29
CA LYS A 24 -5.31 8.19 -10.73
C LYS A 24 -6.73 7.75 -11.12
N ALA A 25 -7.14 6.56 -10.66
CA ALA A 25 -8.47 6.02 -10.96
C ALA A 25 -9.61 6.86 -10.36
N LEU A 26 -9.44 7.35 -9.13
CA LEU A 26 -10.43 8.22 -8.48
C LEU A 26 -10.62 9.52 -9.25
N ILE A 27 -9.52 10.18 -9.64
CA ILE A 27 -9.55 11.43 -10.40
C ILE A 27 -10.15 11.22 -11.78
N HIS A 28 -9.76 10.16 -12.49
CA HIS A 28 -10.34 9.81 -13.78
C HIS A 28 -11.86 9.62 -13.71
N LYS A 29 -12.37 9.13 -12.57
CA LYS A 29 -13.81 8.96 -12.32
C LYS A 29 -14.48 10.22 -11.74
N GLY A 30 -13.81 11.37 -11.73
CA GLY A 30 -14.38 12.64 -11.25
C GLY A 30 -14.48 12.75 -9.73
N HIS A 31 -13.72 11.94 -8.98
CA HIS A 31 -13.61 12.04 -7.52
C HIS A 31 -12.38 12.86 -7.12
N GLN A 32 -12.35 13.34 -5.87
CA GLN A 32 -11.20 14.04 -5.31
C GLN A 32 -10.36 13.05 -4.50
N SER A 33 -9.07 13.02 -4.79
CA SER A 33 -8.10 12.18 -4.08
C SER A 33 -7.17 13.04 -3.23
N PHE A 34 -7.06 12.66 -1.96
CA PHE A 34 -6.18 13.25 -0.98
C PHE A 34 -5.27 12.16 -0.41
N VAL A 35 -4.00 12.49 -0.17
CA VAL A 35 -3.04 11.53 0.40
C VAL A 35 -2.27 12.19 1.53
N ILE A 36 -2.18 11.49 2.67
CA ILE A 36 -1.32 11.86 3.80
C ILE A 36 -0.19 10.83 3.92
N SER A 37 1.04 11.30 3.90
CA SER A 37 2.24 10.48 4.12
C SER A 37 3.41 11.32 4.65
N GLY A 38 4.53 10.68 4.99
CA GLY A 38 5.78 11.36 5.34
C GLY A 38 6.63 11.76 4.13
N GLY A 39 6.00 12.04 2.97
CA GLY A 39 6.72 12.36 1.73
C GLY A 39 7.25 11.13 0.99
N GLY A 40 8.06 11.33 -0.03
CA GLY A 40 8.71 10.29 -0.83
C GLY A 40 8.76 10.62 -2.31
N VAL A 41 9.49 9.79 -3.07
CA VAL A 41 9.79 10.03 -4.50
C VAL A 41 8.57 10.01 -5.43
N LEU A 42 7.46 9.41 -5.01
CA LEU A 42 6.22 9.36 -5.79
C LEU A 42 5.28 10.55 -5.54
N VAL A 43 5.67 11.53 -4.71
CA VAL A 43 4.82 12.70 -4.41
C VAL A 43 4.59 13.54 -5.66
N ASP A 44 5.61 13.75 -6.47
CA ASP A 44 5.50 14.54 -7.70
C ASP A 44 4.56 13.88 -8.71
N GLU A 45 4.69 12.58 -8.94
CA GLU A 45 3.79 11.81 -9.82
C GLU A 45 2.34 11.82 -9.30
N LEU A 46 2.16 11.74 -7.98
CA LEU A 46 0.85 11.81 -7.34
C LEU A 46 0.19 13.19 -7.55
N THR A 47 0.94 14.27 -7.38
CA THR A 47 0.39 15.62 -7.53
C THR A 47 0.14 15.98 -8.99
N GLN A 48 0.98 15.52 -9.91
CA GLN A 48 0.78 15.66 -11.35
C GLN A 48 -0.49 14.99 -11.85
N CYS A 49 -0.92 13.88 -11.23
CA CYS A 49 -2.20 13.26 -11.59
C CYS A 49 -3.42 14.03 -11.03
N GLY A 50 -3.23 15.13 -10.27
CA GLY A 50 -4.29 15.97 -9.71
C GLY A 50 -4.70 15.62 -8.27
N ALA A 51 -4.03 14.66 -7.62
CA ALA A 51 -4.25 14.38 -6.21
C ALA A 51 -3.57 15.43 -5.31
N LYS A 52 -4.14 15.68 -4.12
CA LYS A 52 -3.53 16.59 -3.13
C LYS A 52 -2.77 15.80 -2.09
N HIS A 53 -1.51 16.18 -1.85
CA HIS A 53 -0.65 15.58 -0.83
C HIS A 53 -0.52 16.49 0.39
N TYR A 54 -0.59 15.88 1.59
CA TYR A 54 -0.30 16.54 2.87
C TYR A 54 0.83 15.78 3.57
N GLU A 55 1.94 16.44 3.79
CA GLU A 55 3.08 15.82 4.46
C GLU A 55 2.89 15.82 5.97
N ILE A 56 2.61 14.64 6.52
CA ILE A 56 2.58 14.37 7.96
C ILE A 56 3.40 13.10 8.21
N PRO A 57 4.42 13.12 9.09
CA PRO A 57 5.37 12.01 9.26
C PRO A 57 4.77 10.86 10.08
N VAL A 58 3.66 10.27 9.62
CA VAL A 58 2.94 9.15 10.26
C VAL A 58 3.70 7.82 10.20
N HIS A 59 4.89 7.79 9.59
CA HIS A 59 5.74 6.60 9.43
C HIS A 59 6.67 6.34 10.61
N ILE A 60 6.96 7.36 11.44
CA ILE A 60 7.91 7.25 12.54
C ILE A 60 7.33 6.36 13.65
N LYS A 61 8.00 5.26 13.98
CA LYS A 61 7.60 4.33 15.03
C LYS A 61 8.05 4.82 16.41
N SER A 62 7.46 5.89 16.90
CA SER A 62 7.75 6.43 18.23
C SER A 62 6.47 6.97 18.90
N LEU A 63 6.52 7.20 20.21
CA LEU A 63 5.40 7.82 20.93
C LEU A 63 5.09 9.25 20.41
N ARG A 64 6.09 9.95 19.87
CA ARG A 64 5.92 11.28 19.26
C ARG A 64 4.98 11.24 18.04
N THR A 65 4.94 10.14 17.29
CA THR A 65 4.03 9.99 16.15
C THR A 65 2.57 10.01 16.60
N LEU A 66 2.28 9.53 17.81
CA LEU A 66 0.93 9.59 18.37
C LEU A 66 0.50 11.03 18.73
N SER A 67 1.45 11.94 19.00
CA SER A 67 1.14 13.36 19.21
C SER A 67 0.68 14.07 17.94
N LEU A 68 0.97 13.51 16.78
CA LEU A 68 0.48 14.00 15.48
C LEU A 68 -1.03 13.77 15.27
N ALA A 69 -1.68 13.02 16.16
CA ALA A 69 -3.12 12.74 16.04
C ALA A 69 -3.97 14.02 15.99
N LYS A 70 -3.58 15.06 16.73
CA LYS A 70 -4.27 16.37 16.69
C LYS A 70 -4.15 17.00 15.30
N ARG A 71 -2.92 17.11 14.78
CA ARG A 71 -2.69 17.66 13.43
C ARG A 71 -3.41 16.85 12.36
N LEU A 72 -3.43 15.52 12.49
CA LEU A 72 -4.15 14.65 11.57
C LEU A 72 -5.66 14.88 11.65
N SER A 73 -6.24 15.02 12.85
CA SER A 73 -7.68 15.29 13.01
C SER A 73 -8.08 16.65 12.43
N GLU A 74 -7.25 17.69 12.62
CA GLU A 74 -7.47 19.01 12.03
C GLU A 74 -7.42 18.97 10.50
N THR A 75 -6.45 18.21 9.93
CA THR A 75 -6.34 18.01 8.48
C THR A 75 -7.54 17.23 7.93
N ILE A 76 -7.96 16.15 8.58
CA ILE A 76 -9.16 15.39 8.20
C ILE A 76 -10.40 16.29 8.24
N SER A 77 -10.56 17.09 9.30
CA SER A 77 -11.69 18.02 9.43
C SER A 77 -11.69 19.10 8.33
N SER A 78 -10.53 19.61 7.94
CA SER A 78 -10.42 20.63 6.88
C SER A 78 -10.70 20.07 5.48
N ILE A 79 -10.34 18.82 5.21
CA ILE A 79 -10.63 18.12 3.95
C ILE A 79 -12.11 17.75 3.89
N ASP A 80 -12.71 17.39 5.03
CA ASP A 80 -14.06 16.79 5.16
C ASP A 80 -14.26 15.64 4.15
N PRO A 81 -13.44 14.54 4.26
CA PRO A 81 -13.53 13.43 3.32
C PRO A 81 -14.77 12.58 3.59
N ASP A 82 -15.31 11.95 2.53
CA ASP A 82 -16.35 10.93 2.65
C ASP A 82 -15.76 9.60 3.18
N ILE A 83 -14.53 9.29 2.76
CA ILE A 83 -13.83 8.06 3.10
C ILE A 83 -12.41 8.37 3.54
N VAL A 84 -11.99 7.79 4.67
CA VAL A 84 -10.58 7.69 5.09
C VAL A 84 -10.12 6.25 4.92
N HIS A 85 -9.06 6.05 4.15
CA HIS A 85 -8.50 4.76 3.83
C HIS A 85 -7.10 4.59 4.42
N VAL A 86 -6.97 3.82 5.50
CA VAL A 86 -5.69 3.51 6.12
C VAL A 86 -5.03 2.30 5.46
N ARG A 87 -3.77 2.45 5.06
CA ARG A 87 -3.06 1.47 4.27
C ARG A 87 -1.87 0.82 4.99
N SER A 88 -1.66 1.15 6.26
CA SER A 88 -0.57 0.57 7.07
C SER A 88 -0.83 0.75 8.56
N ARG A 89 -0.22 -0.13 9.36
CA ARG A 89 -0.45 -0.25 10.81
C ARG A 89 -0.11 1.02 11.60
N MET A 90 1.04 1.64 11.37
CA MET A 90 1.43 2.84 12.14
C MET A 90 0.54 4.04 11.82
N PRO A 91 0.29 4.40 10.54
CA PRO A 91 -0.73 5.37 10.18
C PRO A 91 -2.11 5.06 10.77
N ALA A 92 -2.52 3.79 10.81
CA ALA A 92 -3.80 3.41 11.41
C ALA A 92 -3.85 3.70 12.92
N TRP A 93 -2.77 3.51 13.68
CA TRP A 93 -2.69 3.89 15.09
C TRP A 93 -2.80 5.40 15.31
N VAL A 94 -2.12 6.20 14.49
CA VAL A 94 -2.25 7.67 14.53
C VAL A 94 -3.68 8.09 14.19
N ASN A 95 -4.24 7.51 13.12
CA ASN A 95 -5.61 7.76 12.68
C ASN A 95 -6.65 7.34 13.75
N TYR A 96 -6.48 6.20 14.40
CA TYR A 96 -7.37 5.76 15.48
C TYR A 96 -7.49 6.79 16.60
N ARG A 97 -6.38 7.46 16.96
CA ARG A 97 -6.40 8.55 17.93
C ARG A 97 -7.04 9.81 17.36
N ALA A 98 -6.71 10.17 16.13
CA ALA A 98 -7.29 11.33 15.45
C ALA A 98 -8.81 11.21 15.33
N PHE A 99 -9.33 10.03 14.96
CA PHE A 99 -10.76 9.77 14.85
C PHE A 99 -11.54 9.97 16.14
N LYS A 100 -10.90 9.78 17.32
CA LYS A 100 -11.55 10.08 18.62
C LYS A 100 -11.75 11.58 18.87
N MET A 101 -11.03 12.43 18.13
CA MET A 101 -11.09 13.89 18.23
C MET A 101 -12.05 14.49 17.19
N LEU A 102 -12.48 13.73 16.19
CA LEU A 102 -13.36 14.20 15.14
C LEU A 102 -14.81 14.31 15.65
N GLN A 103 -15.45 15.43 15.34
CA GLN A 103 -16.89 15.62 15.57
C GLN A 103 -17.72 14.84 14.54
N LYS A 104 -17.37 14.94 13.26
CA LYS A 104 -17.95 14.19 12.15
C LYS A 104 -16.95 13.12 11.70
N LYS A 105 -17.36 11.88 11.71
CA LYS A 105 -16.51 10.75 11.31
C LYS A 105 -16.84 10.33 9.88
N PRO A 106 -15.85 10.36 8.97
CA PRO A 106 -15.99 9.75 7.65
C PRO A 106 -16.01 8.21 7.76
N LEU A 107 -16.42 7.53 6.69
CA LEU A 107 -16.31 6.09 6.59
C LEU A 107 -14.82 5.69 6.66
N LEU A 108 -14.48 4.78 7.55
CA LEU A 108 -13.10 4.32 7.74
C LEU A 108 -12.89 2.95 7.11
N VAL A 109 -11.95 2.90 6.17
CA VAL A 109 -11.59 1.68 5.43
C VAL A 109 -10.13 1.33 5.68
N SER A 110 -9.81 0.04 5.75
CA SER A 110 -8.43 -0.45 5.79
C SER A 110 -8.12 -1.39 4.63
N THR A 111 -6.85 -1.51 4.26
CA THR A 111 -6.37 -2.59 3.39
C THR A 111 -5.30 -3.42 4.09
N PHE A 112 -5.54 -4.72 4.18
CA PHE A 112 -4.54 -5.69 4.61
C PHE A 112 -3.73 -6.14 3.40
N HIS A 113 -2.45 -5.75 3.39
CA HIS A 113 -1.51 -6.02 2.28
C HIS A 113 -0.73 -7.34 2.42
N GLY A 114 -1.10 -8.18 3.38
CA GLY A 114 -0.46 -9.47 3.64
C GLY A 114 -0.75 -9.98 5.05
N LEU A 115 -0.08 -11.06 5.41
CA LEU A 115 -0.15 -11.67 6.73
C LEU A 115 0.75 -10.89 7.70
N TYR A 116 0.19 -10.34 8.75
CA TYR A 116 0.95 -9.53 9.71
C TYR A 116 1.50 -10.39 10.85
N SER A 117 2.81 -10.35 11.09
CA SER A 117 3.51 -11.16 12.09
C SER A 117 3.21 -10.79 13.56
N PHE A 118 2.53 -9.67 13.82
CA PHE A 118 2.18 -9.21 15.16
C PHE A 118 0.69 -8.87 15.24
N PRO A 119 -0.19 -9.86 15.51
CA PRO A 119 -1.64 -9.65 15.51
C PRO A 119 -2.10 -8.54 16.46
N ILE A 120 -1.56 -8.46 17.68
CA ILE A 120 -1.93 -7.45 18.69
C ILE A 120 -1.65 -6.04 18.17
N TYR A 121 -0.45 -5.79 17.62
CA TYR A 121 -0.10 -4.48 17.05
C TYR A 121 -0.92 -4.17 15.80
N SER A 122 -1.23 -5.20 15.03
CA SER A 122 -1.96 -5.07 13.77
C SER A 122 -3.47 -4.95 13.94
N LYS A 123 -3.99 -5.22 15.15
CA LYS A 123 -5.41 -5.15 15.47
C LYS A 123 -6.06 -3.79 15.15
N VAL A 124 -5.28 -2.72 15.17
CA VAL A 124 -5.77 -1.38 14.78
C VAL A 124 -6.31 -1.34 13.34
N MET A 125 -5.83 -2.23 12.46
CA MET A 125 -6.32 -2.33 11.08
C MET A 125 -7.75 -2.89 10.99
N SER A 126 -8.24 -3.52 12.06
CA SER A 126 -9.62 -4.03 12.16
C SER A 126 -10.58 -3.08 12.92
N PHE A 127 -10.09 -1.91 13.39
CA PHE A 127 -10.95 -0.90 14.02
C PHE A 127 -11.50 0.07 12.97
N VAL A 128 -12.19 -0.46 11.99
CA VAL A 128 -12.68 0.22 10.79
C VAL A 128 -14.10 -0.23 10.47
N ASP A 129 -14.79 0.54 9.65
CA ASP A 129 -16.13 0.18 9.19
C ASP A 129 -16.07 -0.92 8.12
N HIS A 130 -14.98 -0.97 7.31
CA HIS A 130 -14.81 -1.97 6.27
C HIS A 130 -13.34 -2.28 6.01
N SER A 131 -13.03 -3.53 5.70
CA SER A 131 -11.67 -4.00 5.40
C SER A 131 -11.55 -4.54 3.98
N ILE A 132 -10.46 -4.21 3.32
CA ILE A 132 -10.09 -4.79 2.03
C ILE A 132 -8.98 -5.82 2.26
N ALA A 133 -9.21 -7.04 1.80
CA ALA A 133 -8.21 -8.10 1.76
C ALA A 133 -7.68 -8.26 0.32
N ILE A 134 -6.35 -8.29 0.13
CA ILE A 134 -5.76 -8.40 -1.21
C ILE A 134 -5.83 -9.82 -1.80
N SER A 135 -6.30 -10.80 -1.04
CA SER A 135 -6.50 -12.18 -1.50
C SER A 135 -7.41 -12.95 -0.53
N LYS A 136 -7.95 -14.09 -0.98
CA LYS A 136 -8.70 -15.01 -0.11
C LYS A 136 -7.87 -15.55 1.07
N THR A 137 -6.56 -15.69 0.90
CA THR A 137 -5.65 -16.08 1.99
C THR A 137 -5.58 -15.00 3.05
N VAL A 138 -5.52 -13.72 2.65
CA VAL A 138 -5.53 -12.58 3.58
C VAL A 138 -6.91 -12.43 4.25
N GLU A 139 -8.02 -12.63 3.52
CA GLU A 139 -9.37 -12.65 4.09
C GLU A 139 -9.47 -13.70 5.22
N ARG A 140 -9.07 -14.94 4.94
CA ARG A 140 -9.06 -16.03 5.93
C ARG A 140 -8.23 -15.65 7.17
N TYR A 141 -7.03 -15.13 6.95
CA TYR A 141 -6.16 -14.66 8.03
C TYR A 141 -6.83 -13.58 8.89
N ILE A 142 -7.55 -12.63 8.28
CA ILE A 142 -8.27 -11.58 9.01
C ILE A 142 -9.35 -12.21 9.89
N LEU A 143 -10.17 -13.10 9.34
CA LEU A 143 -11.25 -13.78 10.06
C LEU A 143 -10.74 -14.61 11.24
N GLU A 144 -9.59 -15.27 11.11
CA GLU A 144 -8.98 -16.09 12.16
C GLU A 144 -8.32 -15.27 13.27
N ASN A 145 -7.79 -14.08 12.96
CA ASN A 145 -6.95 -13.33 13.92
C ASN A 145 -7.58 -12.05 14.45
N TYR A 146 -8.64 -11.54 13.82
CA TYR A 146 -9.30 -10.29 14.20
C TYR A 146 -10.82 -10.49 14.31
N LYS A 147 -11.46 -9.67 15.16
CA LYS A 147 -12.91 -9.69 15.31
C LYS A 147 -13.58 -8.87 14.22
N LEU A 148 -13.61 -9.40 13.02
CA LEU A 148 -14.35 -8.85 11.88
C LEU A 148 -15.25 -9.95 11.33
N ASP A 149 -16.45 -9.60 10.93
CA ASP A 149 -17.37 -10.50 10.24
C ASP A 149 -17.05 -10.51 8.74
N LYS A 150 -17.45 -11.59 8.08
CA LYS A 150 -17.22 -11.76 6.64
C LYS A 150 -17.88 -10.65 5.82
N GLY A 151 -19.00 -10.10 6.29
CA GLY A 151 -19.70 -8.97 5.67
C GLY A 151 -18.90 -7.67 5.68
N ASP A 152 -17.96 -7.51 6.63
CA ASP A 152 -17.13 -6.33 6.78
C ASP A 152 -15.82 -6.42 5.96
N ILE A 153 -15.65 -7.48 5.16
CA ILE A 153 -14.44 -7.71 4.38
C ILE A 153 -14.79 -7.90 2.92
N THR A 154 -14.07 -7.17 2.05
CA THR A 154 -14.12 -7.39 0.60
C THR A 154 -12.76 -7.84 0.08
N VAL A 155 -12.73 -8.90 -0.71
CA VAL A 155 -11.50 -9.34 -1.38
C VAL A 155 -11.34 -8.56 -2.67
N ILE A 156 -10.31 -7.70 -2.72
CA ILE A 156 -9.93 -6.94 -3.90
C ILE A 156 -8.47 -7.25 -4.21
N PRO A 157 -8.18 -8.13 -5.17
CA PRO A 157 -6.81 -8.40 -5.62
C PRO A 157 -6.14 -7.13 -6.16
N ARG A 158 -4.80 -7.10 -6.09
CA ARG A 158 -4.07 -6.02 -6.76
C ARG A 158 -4.17 -6.18 -8.27
N GLY A 159 -4.46 -5.09 -8.92
CA GLY A 159 -4.40 -4.96 -10.36
C GLY A 159 -3.07 -4.36 -10.82
N CYS A 160 -2.86 -4.37 -12.11
CA CYS A 160 -1.87 -3.55 -12.83
C CYS A 160 -2.57 -2.86 -14.00
N ASP A 161 -1.95 -1.82 -14.51
CA ASP A 161 -2.44 -1.15 -15.72
C ASP A 161 -2.09 -2.02 -16.95
N PRO A 162 -3.09 -2.58 -17.66
CA PRO A 162 -2.82 -3.39 -18.85
C PRO A 162 -2.27 -2.59 -20.03
N LEU A 163 -2.39 -1.26 -20.03
CA LEU A 163 -1.79 -0.40 -21.03
C LEU A 163 -0.29 -0.21 -20.77
N GLU A 164 0.13 -0.22 -19.50
CA GLU A 164 1.54 -0.12 -19.11
C GLU A 164 2.23 -1.50 -19.10
N PHE A 165 1.51 -2.56 -18.72
CA PHE A 165 2.06 -3.90 -18.52
C PHE A 165 1.47 -4.91 -19.51
N ASN A 166 1.84 -4.79 -20.79
CA ASN A 166 1.51 -5.78 -21.81
C ASN A 166 2.73 -6.06 -22.72
N ASN A 167 2.66 -7.15 -23.47
CA ASN A 167 3.77 -7.56 -24.35
C ASN A 167 4.01 -6.64 -25.54
N GLU A 168 3.05 -5.80 -25.90
CA GLU A 168 3.13 -4.86 -27.03
C GLU A 168 3.90 -3.58 -26.68
N VAL A 169 4.00 -3.27 -25.37
CA VAL A 169 4.67 -2.07 -24.85
C VAL A 169 6.14 -2.32 -24.51
N ILE A 170 6.67 -3.54 -24.75
CA ILE A 170 8.07 -3.84 -24.47
C ILE A 170 8.96 -2.98 -25.37
N ASN A 171 9.68 -2.03 -24.75
CA ASN A 171 10.66 -1.23 -25.46
C ASN A 171 11.83 -2.11 -25.91
N PRO A 172 12.14 -2.16 -27.23
CA PRO A 172 13.26 -2.95 -27.73
C PRO A 172 14.62 -2.54 -27.12
N VAL A 173 14.77 -1.27 -26.73
CA VAL A 173 15.99 -0.75 -26.08
C VAL A 173 16.15 -1.34 -24.70
N ASP A 174 15.08 -1.38 -23.89
CA ASP A 174 15.12 -1.97 -22.55
C ASP A 174 15.43 -3.46 -22.60
N LYS A 175 14.88 -4.16 -23.60
CA LYS A 175 15.20 -5.58 -23.84
C LYS A 175 16.68 -5.78 -24.21
N ALA A 176 17.23 -4.91 -25.04
CA ALA A 176 18.65 -4.96 -25.43
C ALA A 176 19.55 -4.69 -24.23
N ASN A 177 19.24 -3.68 -23.41
CA ASN A 177 19.99 -3.34 -22.19
C ASN A 177 20.02 -4.51 -21.20
N ILE A 178 18.87 -5.19 -21.00
CA ILE A 178 18.81 -6.38 -20.11
C ILE A 178 19.69 -7.50 -20.66
N ILE A 179 19.71 -7.74 -21.98
CA ILE A 179 20.54 -8.77 -22.60
C ILE A 179 22.02 -8.41 -22.47
N GLU A 180 22.38 -7.14 -22.62
CA GLU A 180 23.76 -6.66 -22.45
C GLU A 180 24.24 -6.81 -20.99
N GLU A 181 23.38 -6.46 -20.02
CA GLU A 181 23.70 -6.60 -18.59
C GLU A 181 23.75 -8.06 -18.15
N PHE A 182 22.91 -8.93 -18.73
CA PHE A 182 22.77 -10.35 -18.36
C PHE A 182 22.92 -11.27 -19.59
N PRO A 183 24.07 -11.34 -20.27
CA PRO A 183 24.24 -12.12 -21.51
C PRO A 183 23.99 -13.62 -21.33
N GLN A 184 24.12 -14.13 -20.11
CA GLN A 184 23.87 -15.53 -19.77
C GLN A 184 22.42 -15.98 -19.92
N ILE A 185 21.46 -15.06 -20.09
CA ILE A 185 20.02 -15.38 -20.25
C ILE A 185 19.62 -15.68 -21.72
N VAL A 186 20.50 -15.36 -22.67
CA VAL A 186 20.21 -15.51 -24.10
C VAL A 186 19.94 -17.00 -24.41
N GLY A 187 18.82 -17.27 -25.07
CA GLY A 187 18.38 -18.62 -25.43
C GLY A 187 17.90 -19.49 -24.26
N LYS A 188 17.81 -18.95 -23.05
CA LYS A 188 17.35 -19.70 -21.86
C LYS A 188 15.92 -19.35 -21.46
N LYS A 189 15.27 -20.29 -20.79
CA LYS A 189 14.03 -20.01 -20.04
C LYS A 189 14.41 -19.35 -18.73
N VAL A 190 13.96 -18.12 -18.52
CA VAL A 190 14.32 -17.31 -17.33
C VAL A 190 13.15 -17.32 -16.34
N LEU A 191 13.43 -17.71 -15.09
CA LEU A 191 12.53 -17.56 -13.96
C LEU A 191 12.98 -16.34 -13.14
N THR A 192 12.14 -15.32 -13.06
CA THR A 192 12.46 -14.09 -12.35
C THR A 192 11.58 -13.94 -11.10
N ILE A 193 12.19 -13.60 -9.97
CA ILE A 193 11.51 -13.28 -8.71
C ILE A 193 11.84 -11.84 -8.35
N PRO A 194 11.03 -10.86 -8.80
CA PRO A 194 11.26 -9.47 -8.46
C PRO A 194 10.94 -9.20 -6.98
N GLY A 195 11.89 -8.64 -6.26
CA GLY A 195 11.65 -8.32 -4.85
C GLY A 195 12.89 -7.79 -4.13
N ARG A 196 12.65 -7.20 -2.95
CA ARG A 196 13.74 -6.80 -2.06
C ARG A 196 14.46 -8.04 -1.53
N ILE A 197 15.79 -7.99 -1.43
CA ILE A 197 16.59 -9.06 -0.82
C ILE A 197 16.34 -9.06 0.68
N THR A 198 15.49 -9.96 1.15
CA THR A 198 15.11 -10.09 2.56
C THR A 198 14.80 -11.54 2.90
N LYS A 199 15.06 -11.95 4.16
CA LYS A 199 14.81 -13.32 4.65
C LYS A 199 13.39 -13.81 4.37
N TRP A 200 12.37 -12.98 4.60
CA TRP A 200 10.95 -13.34 4.43
C TRP A 200 10.51 -13.46 2.96
N LYS A 201 11.33 -12.97 2.01
CA LYS A 201 11.14 -13.18 0.57
C LYS A 201 11.78 -14.48 0.07
N GLY A 202 12.37 -15.25 0.98
CA GLY A 202 12.97 -16.54 0.65
C GLY A 202 14.33 -16.45 -0.05
N CYS A 203 15.00 -15.28 -0.04
CA CYS A 203 16.26 -15.10 -0.75
C CYS A 203 17.33 -16.11 -0.33
N LEU A 204 17.37 -16.53 0.95
CA LEU A 204 18.30 -17.54 1.42
C LEU A 204 17.99 -18.94 0.86
N LEU A 205 16.76 -19.21 0.44
CA LEU A 205 16.39 -20.50 -0.16
C LEU A 205 16.89 -20.62 -1.61
N TYR A 206 17.08 -19.49 -2.30
CA TYR A 206 17.58 -19.46 -3.69
C TYR A 206 19.09 -19.33 -3.78
N THR A 207 19.77 -18.93 -2.69
CA THR A 207 21.23 -18.85 -2.60
C THR A 207 21.86 -20.10 -1.99
N SER A 208 21.06 -21.03 -1.46
CA SER A 208 21.57 -22.34 -1.03
C SER A 208 21.92 -23.17 -2.26
N PRO A 209 23.09 -23.85 -2.27
CA PRO A 209 23.44 -24.74 -3.36
C PRO A 209 22.36 -25.79 -3.54
N SER A 210 21.94 -25.98 -4.79
CA SER A 210 21.00 -27.02 -5.15
C SER A 210 21.65 -28.38 -4.85
N PRO A 211 20.88 -29.37 -4.34
CA PRO A 211 21.40 -30.75 -4.23
C PRO A 211 21.83 -31.36 -5.56
N ARG A 212 21.62 -30.67 -6.68
CA ARG A 212 22.01 -31.06 -8.04
C ARG A 212 23.23 -30.31 -8.57
N ASP A 213 23.77 -29.36 -7.81
CA ASP A 213 25.03 -28.72 -8.17
C ASP A 213 26.17 -29.64 -7.68
N PRO A 214 27.07 -30.08 -8.59
CA PRO A 214 28.17 -31.02 -8.25
C PRO A 214 29.16 -30.40 -7.26
#